data_ce1430c98a2b119c4c006c07b392cf68
#
_entry.id   ce1430c98a2b119c4c006c07b392cf68
#
_cell.length_a   1.000
_cell.length_b   1.000
_cell.length_c   1.000
_cell.angle_alpha   90.00
_cell.angle_beta   90.00
_cell.angle_gamma   90.00
#
_symmetry.space_group_name_H-M   'P 1'
#
loop_
_entity.id
_entity.type
_entity.pdbx_description
1 polymer ?
#
loop_
_entity_poly.entity_id
_entity_poly.type
_entity_poly.pdbx_seq_one_letter_code
_entity_poly.pdbx_strand_id
1 'polypeptide(L)'
;MKKFIRFLFFFLLFVLLILIYGRYVGTDGLITKEIKIETTYLPSSFDGLKVVHFSDLHYKRVINKDRVQKIVDEINLINPDVVFFTGDLIDKDFKIDDTDKNDLINLLSSINAKYGKYAIIGNHDYVKDAELFNEIYGNSDFKLLRNEYDIIYGDGNEKIFVGGVDNYSYDKADIDKT
;
A
#
# COMPACT_ATOMS: atom_id res chain seq x y z
N MET A 1 15.92 -47.14 -19.37
CA MET A 1 16.70 -45.89 -19.33
C MET A 1 16.10 -44.77 -20.17
N LYS A 2 15.92 -44.87 -21.49
CA LYS A 2 15.37 -43.80 -22.34
C LYS A 2 13.96 -43.32 -21.97
N LYS A 3 13.05 -44.25 -21.54
CA LYS A 3 11.70 -43.86 -21.10
C LYS A 3 11.71 -43.03 -19.78
N PHE A 4 12.57 -43.42 -18.84
CA PHE A 4 12.74 -42.67 -17.58
C PHE A 4 13.32 -41.28 -17.80
N ILE A 5 14.31 -41.17 -18.69
CA ILE A 5 14.90 -39.84 -19.03
C ILE A 5 13.86 -38.93 -19.69
N ARG A 6 13.01 -39.48 -20.59
CA ARG A 6 11.91 -38.72 -21.19
C ARG A 6 10.88 -38.27 -20.14
N PHE A 7 10.50 -39.16 -19.23
CA PHE A 7 9.59 -38.81 -18.14
C PHE A 7 10.16 -37.69 -17.26
N LEU A 8 11.43 -37.84 -16.85
CA LEU A 8 12.11 -36.83 -16.05
C LEU A 8 12.17 -35.47 -16.78
N PHE A 9 12.46 -35.47 -18.07
CA PHE A 9 12.48 -34.28 -18.90
C PHE A 9 11.12 -33.55 -18.90
N PHE A 10 10.04 -34.28 -19.18
CA PHE A 10 8.70 -33.68 -19.20
C PHE A 10 8.24 -33.22 -17.81
N PHE A 11 8.61 -33.95 -16.76
CA PHE A 11 8.33 -33.54 -15.39
C PHE A 11 9.04 -32.22 -15.03
N LEU A 12 10.33 -32.11 -15.34
CA LEU A 12 11.09 -30.87 -15.10
C LEU A 12 10.56 -29.72 -15.95
N LEU A 13 10.19 -29.97 -17.19
CA LEU A 13 9.56 -28.96 -18.06
C LEU A 13 8.23 -28.49 -17.47
N PHE A 14 7.41 -29.40 -16.97
CA PHE A 14 6.13 -29.06 -16.31
C PHE A 14 6.34 -28.22 -15.07
N VAL A 15 7.30 -28.58 -14.20
CA VAL A 15 7.67 -27.78 -13.02
C VAL A 15 8.15 -26.39 -13.43
N LEU A 16 9.00 -26.32 -14.46
CA LEU A 16 9.48 -25.03 -14.98
C LEU A 16 8.32 -24.14 -15.48
N LEU A 17 7.36 -24.71 -16.20
CA LEU A 17 6.18 -23.98 -16.67
C LEU A 17 5.32 -23.47 -15.52
N ILE A 18 5.14 -24.27 -14.46
CA ILE A 18 4.44 -23.82 -13.24
C ILE A 18 5.16 -22.65 -12.60
N LEU A 19 6.49 -22.73 -12.48
CA LEU A 19 7.27 -21.64 -11.90
C LEU A 19 7.19 -20.35 -12.73
N ILE A 20 7.27 -20.47 -14.06
CA ILE A 20 7.12 -19.35 -14.98
C ILE A 20 5.70 -18.76 -14.87
N TYR A 21 4.67 -19.60 -14.87
CA TYR A 21 3.30 -19.16 -14.71
C TYR A 21 3.10 -18.43 -13.37
N GLY A 22 3.56 -19.02 -12.27
CA GLY A 22 3.47 -18.39 -10.94
C GLY A 22 4.20 -17.06 -10.88
N ARG A 23 5.37 -16.95 -11.55
CA ARG A 23 6.21 -15.72 -11.50
C ARG A 23 5.67 -14.59 -12.37
N TYR A 24 5.07 -14.88 -13.54
CA TYR A 24 4.74 -13.89 -14.56
C TYR A 24 3.24 -13.71 -14.81
N VAL A 25 2.43 -14.70 -14.47
CA VAL A 25 0.99 -14.67 -14.74
C VAL A 25 0.19 -14.70 -13.44
N GLY A 26 0.50 -15.64 -12.55
CA GLY A 26 -0.26 -15.84 -11.30
C GLY A 26 -0.16 -14.66 -10.32
N THR A 27 0.85 -13.81 -10.45
CA THR A 27 1.06 -12.62 -9.61
C THR A 27 0.61 -11.32 -10.29
N ASP A 28 0.06 -11.35 -11.50
CA ASP A 28 -0.25 -10.15 -12.28
C ASP A 28 -1.69 -9.63 -12.06
N GLY A 29 -2.52 -10.39 -11.34
CA GLY A 29 -3.91 -10.02 -11.05
C GLY A 29 -4.02 -9.05 -9.88
N LEU A 30 -4.56 -7.84 -10.11
CA LEU A 30 -5.06 -6.98 -9.04
C LEU A 30 -6.49 -7.40 -8.70
N ILE A 31 -6.76 -7.66 -7.42
CA ILE A 31 -8.09 -8.03 -6.93
C ILE A 31 -8.51 -7.01 -5.87
N THR A 32 -9.57 -6.29 -6.16
CA THR A 32 -10.21 -5.41 -5.20
C THR A 32 -11.24 -6.18 -4.39
N LYS A 33 -11.12 -6.14 -3.05
CA LYS A 33 -12.06 -6.76 -2.14
C LYS A 33 -12.89 -5.67 -1.46
N GLU A 34 -14.18 -5.68 -1.67
CA GLU A 34 -15.12 -4.81 -0.96
C GLU A 34 -15.56 -5.45 0.35
N ILE A 35 -15.54 -4.67 1.43
CA ILE A 35 -16.02 -5.06 2.77
C ILE A 35 -16.93 -3.97 3.27
N LYS A 36 -18.21 -4.31 3.52
CA LYS A 36 -19.16 -3.41 4.15
C LYS A 36 -19.02 -3.50 5.68
N ILE A 37 -18.79 -2.36 6.31
CA ILE A 37 -18.74 -2.23 7.77
C ILE A 37 -19.97 -1.46 8.23
N GLU A 38 -20.77 -2.07 9.08
CA GLU A 38 -21.94 -1.43 9.71
C GLU A 38 -21.61 -1.13 11.16
N THR A 39 -21.77 0.14 11.57
CA THR A 39 -21.48 0.59 12.92
C THR A 39 -22.39 1.74 13.32
N THR A 40 -22.74 1.82 14.58
CA THR A 40 -23.51 2.93 15.17
C THR A 40 -22.61 4.03 15.76
N TYR A 41 -21.30 3.83 15.73
CA TYR A 41 -20.32 4.79 16.27
C TYR A 41 -19.92 5.86 15.27
N LEU A 42 -20.17 5.64 13.98
CA LEU A 42 -19.84 6.59 12.94
C LEU A 42 -20.90 7.69 12.89
N PRO A 43 -20.49 8.99 12.93
CA PRO A 43 -21.42 10.09 12.77
C PRO A 43 -22.13 10.05 11.40
N SER A 44 -23.35 10.58 11.34
CA SER A 44 -24.22 10.44 10.17
C SER A 44 -23.68 11.08 8.89
N SER A 45 -22.87 12.14 9.00
CA SER A 45 -22.23 12.78 7.84
C SER A 45 -21.20 11.90 7.14
N PHE A 46 -20.79 10.80 7.78
CA PHE A 46 -19.86 9.81 7.23
C PHE A 46 -20.56 8.51 6.80
N ASP A 47 -21.90 8.47 6.76
CA ASP A 47 -22.59 7.31 6.23
C ASP A 47 -22.26 7.13 4.75
N GLY A 48 -21.93 5.88 4.39
CA GLY A 48 -21.46 5.55 3.04
C GLY A 48 -20.02 5.95 2.73
N LEU A 49 -19.20 6.33 3.75
CA LEU A 49 -17.79 6.66 3.58
C LEU A 49 -17.04 5.52 2.90
N LYS A 50 -16.39 5.82 1.78
CA LYS A 50 -15.56 4.88 1.04
C LYS A 50 -14.10 5.02 1.47
N VAL A 51 -13.57 3.96 2.06
CA VAL A 51 -12.18 3.88 2.46
C VAL A 51 -11.45 2.87 1.58
N VAL A 52 -10.36 3.28 0.96
CA VAL A 52 -9.43 2.35 0.32
C VAL A 52 -8.23 2.13 1.22
N HIS A 53 -7.89 0.86 1.42
CA HIS A 53 -6.69 0.45 2.13
C HIS A 53 -5.81 -0.40 1.23
N PHE A 54 -4.53 -0.07 1.18
CA PHE A 54 -3.51 -0.87 0.51
C PHE A 54 -2.18 -0.82 1.27
N SER A 55 -1.31 -1.81 1.06
CA SER A 55 0.00 -1.91 1.71
C SER A 55 0.97 -2.76 0.90
N ASP A 56 2.19 -2.92 1.42
CA ASP A 56 3.17 -3.93 0.99
C ASP A 56 3.51 -3.86 -0.51
N LEU A 57 3.75 -2.64 -1.03
CA LEU A 57 4.13 -2.46 -2.42
C LEU A 57 5.50 -3.07 -2.72
N HIS A 58 6.44 -3.00 -1.77
CA HIS A 58 7.80 -3.50 -1.93
C HIS A 58 8.37 -3.14 -3.31
N TYR A 59 8.31 -1.86 -3.62
CA TYR A 59 8.66 -1.31 -4.92
C TYR A 59 10.06 -1.76 -5.36
N LYS A 60 10.20 -2.08 -6.65
CA LYS A 60 11.37 -2.70 -7.30
C LYS A 60 11.60 -4.17 -6.96
N ARG A 61 11.21 -4.66 -5.80
CA ARG A 61 11.36 -6.08 -5.46
C ARG A 61 10.15 -6.90 -5.90
N VAL A 62 8.96 -6.50 -5.53
CA VAL A 62 7.71 -7.23 -5.79
C VAL A 62 6.98 -6.63 -6.97
N ILE A 63 6.80 -5.31 -6.95
CA ILE A 63 6.11 -4.59 -8.02
C ILE A 63 6.99 -3.51 -8.66
N ASN A 64 6.71 -3.22 -9.91
CA ASN A 64 7.33 -2.16 -10.70
C ASN A 64 6.37 -0.97 -10.87
N LYS A 65 6.85 0.08 -11.53
CA LYS A 65 6.10 1.30 -11.82
C LYS A 65 4.73 1.03 -12.47
N ASP A 66 4.70 0.15 -13.50
CA ASP A 66 3.46 -0.13 -14.24
C ASP A 66 2.39 -0.80 -13.36
N ARG A 67 2.82 -1.63 -12.41
CA ARG A 67 1.91 -2.25 -11.44
C ARG A 67 1.41 -1.25 -10.40
N VAL A 68 2.27 -0.33 -9.93
CA VAL A 68 1.83 0.76 -9.05
C VAL A 68 0.81 1.64 -9.79
N GLN A 69 1.04 1.94 -11.09
CA GLN A 69 0.08 2.70 -11.89
C GLN A 69 -1.29 2.00 -11.95
N LYS A 70 -1.33 0.68 -12.18
CA LYS A 70 -2.60 -0.08 -12.17
C LYS A 70 -3.33 0.00 -10.83
N ILE A 71 -2.59 -0.02 -9.70
CA ILE A 71 -3.17 0.14 -8.37
C ILE A 71 -3.76 1.55 -8.22
N VAL A 72 -3.02 2.56 -8.63
CA VAL A 72 -3.47 3.97 -8.60
C VAL A 72 -4.73 4.17 -9.46
N ASP A 73 -4.75 3.61 -10.67
CA ASP A 73 -5.90 3.69 -11.57
C ASP A 73 -7.14 3.03 -10.94
N GLU A 74 -6.98 1.87 -10.31
CA GLU A 74 -8.06 1.16 -9.61
C GLU A 74 -8.56 1.95 -8.39
N ILE A 75 -7.66 2.52 -7.59
CA ILE A 75 -8.04 3.38 -6.47
C ILE A 75 -8.87 4.57 -6.96
N ASN A 76 -8.43 5.24 -8.01
CA ASN A 76 -9.14 6.38 -8.59
C ASN A 76 -10.50 5.99 -9.20
N LEU A 77 -10.60 4.77 -9.76
CA LEU A 77 -11.88 4.24 -10.27
C LEU A 77 -12.89 4.02 -9.14
N ILE A 78 -12.45 3.59 -7.96
CA ILE A 78 -13.29 3.45 -6.76
C ILE A 78 -13.80 4.82 -6.29
N ASN A 79 -13.04 5.88 -6.55
CA ASN A 79 -13.29 7.25 -6.10
C ASN A 79 -13.51 7.30 -4.57
N PRO A 80 -12.45 7.03 -3.78
CA PRO A 80 -12.54 6.95 -2.33
C PRO A 80 -12.69 8.30 -1.66
N ASP A 81 -13.27 8.30 -0.48
CA ASP A 81 -13.28 9.46 0.40
C ASP A 81 -12.00 9.57 1.22
N VAL A 82 -11.42 8.43 1.62
CA VAL A 82 -10.18 8.35 2.38
C VAL A 82 -9.31 7.23 1.82
N VAL A 83 -8.01 7.43 1.82
CA VAL A 83 -7.03 6.40 1.43
C VAL A 83 -6.05 6.15 2.57
N PHE A 84 -5.87 4.88 2.93
CA PHE A 84 -4.86 4.43 3.88
C PHE A 84 -3.79 3.59 3.18
N PHE A 85 -2.55 3.96 3.41
CA PHE A 85 -1.38 3.17 3.06
C PHE A 85 -0.65 2.74 4.34
N THR A 86 -0.58 1.44 4.58
CA THR A 86 -0.05 0.94 5.86
C THR A 86 1.38 0.42 5.80
N GLY A 87 2.18 1.03 4.93
CA GLY A 87 3.63 0.86 4.92
C GLY A 87 4.14 -0.23 3.99
N ASP A 88 5.43 -0.50 4.13
CA ASP A 88 6.21 -1.37 3.26
C ASP A 88 6.19 -0.92 1.79
N LEU A 89 6.42 0.40 1.61
CA LEU A 89 6.52 1.02 0.28
C LEU A 89 7.73 0.49 -0.48
N ILE A 90 8.90 0.42 0.20
CA ILE A 90 10.17 0.01 -0.39
C ILE A 90 10.76 -1.13 0.45
N ASP A 91 11.21 -2.19 -0.22
CA ASP A 91 11.85 -3.29 0.50
C ASP A 91 13.18 -2.84 1.13
N LYS A 92 13.45 -3.34 2.34
CA LYS A 92 14.66 -3.01 3.12
C LYS A 92 15.98 -3.27 2.37
N ASP A 93 16.01 -4.28 1.51
CA ASP A 93 17.21 -4.71 0.78
C ASP A 93 17.37 -4.00 -0.58
N PHE A 94 16.39 -3.19 -0.98
CA PHE A 94 16.42 -2.49 -2.26
C PHE A 94 16.71 -1.00 -2.09
N LYS A 95 17.55 -0.48 -2.97
CA LYS A 95 17.79 0.94 -3.11
C LYS A 95 16.99 1.49 -4.28
N ILE A 96 16.45 2.67 -4.09
CA ILE A 96 15.83 3.45 -5.16
C ILE A 96 16.73 4.64 -5.48
N ASP A 97 16.76 5.03 -6.73
CA ASP A 97 17.41 6.26 -7.18
C ASP A 97 16.40 7.43 -7.23
N ASP A 98 16.88 8.62 -7.62
CA ASP A 98 16.03 9.80 -7.71
C ASP A 98 14.91 9.66 -8.75
N THR A 99 15.13 8.86 -9.80
CA THR A 99 14.11 8.59 -10.82
C THR A 99 12.98 7.77 -10.20
N ASP A 100 13.32 6.73 -9.48
CA ASP A 100 12.37 5.87 -8.77
C ASP A 100 11.56 6.64 -7.72
N LYS A 101 12.26 7.49 -6.95
CA LYS A 101 11.63 8.37 -5.96
C LYS A 101 10.61 9.29 -6.61
N ASN A 102 11.01 9.98 -7.70
CA ASN A 102 10.12 10.87 -8.43
C ASN A 102 8.93 10.13 -9.07
N ASP A 103 9.16 8.92 -9.58
CA ASP A 103 8.09 8.07 -10.10
C ASP A 103 7.07 7.72 -9.01
N LEU A 104 7.52 7.33 -7.81
CA LEU A 104 6.65 7.05 -6.67
C LEU A 104 5.86 8.29 -6.25
N ILE A 105 6.52 9.44 -6.12
CA ILE A 105 5.87 10.72 -5.79
C ILE A 105 4.76 11.02 -6.81
N ASN A 106 5.06 10.96 -8.11
CA ASN A 106 4.09 11.25 -9.16
C ASN A 106 2.90 10.28 -9.15
N LEU A 107 3.16 8.99 -8.96
CA LEU A 107 2.11 7.97 -8.89
C LEU A 107 1.21 8.15 -7.68
N LEU A 108 1.80 8.30 -6.50
CA LEU A 108 1.06 8.47 -5.24
C LEU A 108 0.30 9.80 -5.17
N SER A 109 0.88 10.88 -5.73
CA SER A 109 0.21 12.19 -5.81
C SER A 109 -1.03 12.16 -6.71
N SER A 110 -1.04 11.28 -7.73
CA SER A 110 -2.19 11.13 -8.63
C SER A 110 -3.39 10.39 -8.02
N ILE A 111 -3.26 9.82 -6.83
CA ILE A 111 -4.38 9.25 -6.07
C ILE A 111 -5.25 10.38 -5.53
N ASN A 112 -6.55 10.32 -5.84
CA ASN A 112 -7.54 11.27 -5.35
C ASN A 112 -8.30 10.71 -4.15
N ALA A 113 -8.50 11.54 -3.13
CA ALA A 113 -9.33 11.22 -1.97
C ALA A 113 -9.97 12.49 -1.41
N LYS A 114 -11.28 12.45 -1.14
CA LYS A 114 -12.06 13.63 -0.70
C LYS A 114 -11.57 14.20 0.63
N TYR A 115 -11.28 13.36 1.60
CA TYR A 115 -10.91 13.75 2.96
C TYR A 115 -9.43 13.54 3.28
N GLY A 116 -8.67 13.01 2.32
CA GLY A 116 -7.22 12.89 2.46
C GLY A 116 -6.67 11.49 2.33
N LYS A 117 -5.35 11.46 2.27
CA LYS A 117 -4.52 10.27 2.13
C LYS A 117 -3.61 10.17 3.34
N TYR A 118 -3.58 9.03 4.00
CA TYR A 118 -2.82 8.80 5.21
C TYR A 118 -1.87 7.62 5.03
N ALA A 119 -0.67 7.74 5.57
CA ALA A 119 0.33 6.69 5.56
C ALA A 119 0.92 6.44 6.95
N ILE A 120 1.39 5.23 7.16
CA ILE A 120 2.26 4.87 8.28
C ILE A 120 3.52 4.18 7.75
N ILE A 121 4.54 4.05 8.58
CA ILE A 121 5.81 3.39 8.26
C ILE A 121 5.68 1.89 8.53
N GLY A 122 5.99 1.08 7.51
CA GLY A 122 6.12 -0.37 7.64
C GLY A 122 7.48 -0.81 8.22
N ASN A 123 7.63 -2.09 8.52
CA ASN A 123 8.88 -2.59 9.09
C ASN A 123 10.04 -2.62 8.08
N HIS A 124 9.77 -2.76 6.78
CA HIS A 124 10.79 -2.67 5.74
C HIS A 124 11.22 -1.23 5.47
N ASP A 125 10.30 -0.29 5.60
CA ASP A 125 10.59 1.13 5.46
C ASP A 125 11.46 1.65 6.60
N TYR A 126 11.27 1.13 7.81
CA TYR A 126 11.92 1.63 9.03
C TYR A 126 13.45 1.55 9.01
N VAL A 127 14.02 0.57 8.30
CA VAL A 127 15.48 0.41 8.13
C VAL A 127 16.09 1.38 7.12
N LYS A 128 15.26 2.17 6.44
CA LYS A 128 15.68 3.18 5.49
C LYS A 128 15.83 4.55 6.17
N ASP A 129 16.28 5.49 5.38
CA ASP A 129 16.32 6.89 5.80
C ASP A 129 14.90 7.42 5.99
N ALA A 130 14.58 7.85 7.22
CA ALA A 130 13.28 8.42 7.53
C ALA A 130 12.97 9.67 6.69
N GLU A 131 13.98 10.43 6.27
CA GLU A 131 13.84 11.62 5.45
C GLU A 131 13.31 11.27 4.05
N LEU A 132 13.71 10.13 3.50
CA LEU A 132 13.21 9.62 2.23
C LEU A 132 11.68 9.48 2.23
N PHE A 133 11.12 8.90 3.29
CA PHE A 133 9.66 8.69 3.38
C PHE A 133 8.92 9.99 3.67
N ASN A 134 9.49 10.87 4.48
CA ASN A 134 8.94 12.22 4.69
C ASN A 134 8.86 12.99 3.36
N GLU A 135 9.90 12.87 2.52
CA GLU A 135 9.92 13.49 1.19
C GLU A 135 8.89 12.87 0.25
N ILE A 136 8.83 11.53 0.16
CA ILE A 136 7.88 10.84 -0.73
C ILE A 136 6.45 11.15 -0.33
N TYR A 137 6.09 10.96 0.93
CA TYR A 137 4.71 11.16 1.39
C TYR A 137 4.31 12.64 1.38
N GLY A 138 5.21 13.53 1.82
CA GLY A 138 4.94 14.97 1.81
C GLY A 138 4.72 15.55 0.41
N ASN A 139 5.51 15.08 -0.58
CA ASN A 139 5.36 15.55 -1.96
C ASN A 139 4.26 14.79 -2.74
N SER A 140 3.64 13.77 -2.15
CA SER A 140 2.51 13.05 -2.75
C SER A 140 1.18 13.28 -2.03
N ASP A 141 1.10 14.29 -1.18
CA ASP A 141 -0.07 14.67 -0.40
C ASP A 141 -0.59 13.56 0.54
N PHE A 142 0.29 12.62 0.93
CA PHE A 142 0.02 11.69 2.00
C PHE A 142 0.44 12.28 3.34
N LYS A 143 -0.47 12.30 4.31
CA LYS A 143 -0.13 12.63 5.69
C LYS A 143 0.47 11.42 6.37
N LEU A 144 1.78 11.47 6.62
CA LEU A 144 2.48 10.42 7.38
C LEU A 144 2.18 10.59 8.86
N LEU A 145 1.56 9.58 9.48
CA LEU A 145 1.25 9.55 10.90
C LEU A 145 2.23 8.65 11.64
N ARG A 146 2.82 9.16 12.72
CA ARG A 146 3.80 8.43 13.56
C ARG A 146 3.51 8.70 15.03
N ASN A 147 2.65 7.89 15.65
CA ASN A 147 2.07 8.11 16.98
C ASN A 147 1.34 9.47 17.04
N GLU A 148 0.59 9.72 16.01
CA GLU A 148 -0.14 10.97 15.80
C GLU A 148 -1.54 10.65 15.28
N TYR A 149 -2.44 11.61 15.43
CA TYR A 149 -3.75 11.54 14.82
C TYR A 149 -4.04 12.79 13.98
N ASP A 150 -5.03 12.61 13.12
CA ASP A 150 -5.65 13.70 12.37
C ASP A 150 -7.16 13.70 12.57
N ILE A 151 -7.79 14.81 12.25
CA ILE A 151 -9.24 14.98 12.38
C ILE A 151 -9.83 15.21 11.00
N ILE A 152 -10.75 14.36 10.61
CA ILE A 152 -11.58 14.55 9.43
C ILE A 152 -12.91 15.17 9.88
N TYR A 153 -13.23 16.33 9.32
CA TYR A 153 -14.45 17.04 9.61
C TYR A 153 -15.54 16.66 8.58
N GLY A 154 -16.70 16.30 9.10
CA GLY A 154 -17.92 16.11 8.33
C GLY A 154 -18.80 17.35 8.30
N ASP A 155 -20.08 17.16 8.01
CA ASP A 155 -21.04 18.25 8.02
C ASP A 155 -21.32 18.74 9.43
N GLY A 156 -21.54 20.04 9.58
CA GLY A 156 -21.78 20.67 10.89
C GLY A 156 -20.56 20.60 11.80
N ASN A 157 -20.73 19.97 12.96
CA ASN A 157 -19.65 19.77 13.96
C ASN A 157 -19.21 18.30 14.05
N GLU A 158 -19.66 17.45 13.15
CA GLU A 158 -19.30 16.06 13.18
C GLU A 158 -17.85 15.86 12.74
N LYS A 159 -17.17 14.90 13.37
CA LYS A 159 -15.77 14.61 13.07
C LYS A 159 -15.42 13.15 13.39
N ILE A 160 -14.43 12.64 12.70
CA ILE A 160 -13.78 11.35 13.01
C ILE A 160 -12.28 11.57 13.18
N PHE A 161 -11.66 10.67 13.92
CA PHE A 161 -10.22 10.70 14.16
C PHE A 161 -9.56 9.59 13.35
N VAL A 162 -8.42 9.90 12.76
CA VAL A 162 -7.55 8.94 12.07
C VAL A 162 -6.24 8.90 12.82
N GLY A 163 -5.97 7.80 13.51
CA GLY A 163 -4.73 7.59 14.23
C GLY A 163 -3.74 6.74 13.45
N GLY A 164 -2.46 7.08 13.50
CA GLY A 164 -1.37 6.29 12.93
C GLY A 164 -0.33 5.96 14.00
N VAL A 165 -0.21 4.66 14.33
CA VAL A 165 0.78 4.16 15.28
C VAL A 165 2.08 3.86 14.54
N ASP A 166 3.22 4.23 15.14
CA ASP A 166 4.54 3.91 14.60
C ASP A 166 4.87 2.42 14.76
N ASN A 167 5.96 1.97 14.21
CA ASN A 167 6.28 0.56 14.03
C ASN A 167 6.50 -0.17 15.36
N TYR A 168 5.68 -1.18 15.63
CA TYR A 168 5.77 -2.00 16.83
C TYR A 168 7.05 -2.84 16.87
N SER A 169 7.54 -3.33 15.73
CA SER A 169 8.72 -4.19 15.65
C SER A 169 10.02 -3.51 16.08
N TYR A 170 10.01 -2.19 16.21
CA TYR A 170 11.16 -1.37 16.64
C TYR A 170 10.92 -0.64 17.96
N ASP A 171 9.93 -1.09 18.75
CA ASP A 171 9.54 -0.50 20.04
C ASP A 171 9.24 1.01 19.95
N LYS A 172 8.66 1.43 18.83
CA LYS A 172 8.31 2.84 18.58
C LYS A 172 6.81 3.11 18.67
N ALA A 173 5.99 2.07 18.72
CA ALA A 173 4.54 2.19 18.84
C ALA A 173 4.16 2.83 20.18
N ASP A 174 3.38 3.90 20.14
CA ASP A 174 2.88 4.61 21.31
C ASP A 174 1.39 4.95 21.05
N ILE A 175 0.50 4.08 21.52
CA ILE A 175 -0.94 4.21 21.33
C ILE A 175 -1.50 5.37 22.18
N ASP A 176 -0.86 5.68 23.31
CA ASP A 176 -1.32 6.74 24.21
C ASP A 176 -1.15 8.15 23.62
N LYS A 177 -0.30 8.26 22.59
CA LYS A 177 -0.09 9.50 21.84
C LYS A 177 -0.92 9.60 20.56
N THR A 178 -1.58 8.50 20.17
CA THR A 178 -2.29 8.40 18.88
C THR A 178 -3.77 8.79 18.97
#